data_ffa4c1610e6ba80a739ec2af6f16b65d
#
_entry.id   ffa4c1610e6ba80a739ec2af6f16b65d
#
_cell.length_a   1.000
_cell.length_b   1.000
_cell.length_c   1.000
_cell.angle_alpha   90.00
_cell.angle_beta   90.00
_cell.angle_gamma   90.00
#
_symmetry.space_group_name_H-M   'P 1'
#
loop_
_entity.id
_entity.type
_entity.pdbx_description
1 polymer ?
#
loop_
_entity_poly.entity_id
_entity_poly.type
_entity_poly.pdbx_seq_one_letter_code
_entity_poly.pdbx_strand_id
1 'polypeptide(L)'
;KKINAITLKDGSKLKIGSFVNAMGTKASTFDKTHFLRIPVEPRKRYTFIFKTEAKINNSVPLIIDPTGIHFRSDGNYFLCGCAPEFDDTAAYDDFTIDYELWEEKIWPILANRIPDFERIKLVNAWAGHYAFNTFDQNGIIGPHPEFINFYFANGFSGHGLQQSPAVGRALSEKIIYKKYRTLNLKPLSPERLIEKKPFLEKAII
;
A
#
# COMPACT_ATOMS: atom_id res chain seq x y z
N LYS A 1 19.04 -13.72 -18.00
CA LYS A 1 19.74 -12.44 -17.85
C LYS A 1 20.15 -12.23 -16.39
N LYS A 2 21.12 -11.31 -16.14
CA LYS A 2 21.59 -10.97 -14.79
C LYS A 2 21.89 -9.47 -14.71
N ILE A 3 21.48 -8.82 -13.62
CA ILE A 3 21.86 -7.45 -13.30
C ILE A 3 23.18 -7.50 -12.51
N ASN A 4 24.22 -6.87 -13.02
CA ASN A 4 25.55 -6.89 -12.39
C ASN A 4 25.82 -5.65 -11.52
N ALA A 5 25.21 -4.53 -11.88
CA ALA A 5 25.35 -3.27 -11.15
C ALA A 5 24.13 -2.37 -11.34
N ILE A 6 23.94 -1.45 -10.40
CA ILE A 6 23.02 -0.32 -10.49
C ILE A 6 23.82 0.98 -10.51
N THR A 7 23.33 1.96 -11.27
CA THR A 7 23.91 3.31 -11.30
C THR A 7 23.06 4.23 -10.42
N LEU A 8 23.70 4.91 -9.48
CA LEU A 8 23.07 5.90 -8.62
C LEU A 8 22.92 7.25 -9.31
N LYS A 9 22.18 8.18 -8.71
CA LYS A 9 21.95 9.52 -9.28
C LYS A 9 23.25 10.34 -9.47
N ASP A 10 24.24 10.10 -8.62
CA ASP A 10 25.56 10.74 -8.69
C ASP A 10 26.49 10.11 -9.74
N GLY A 11 25.99 9.12 -10.49
CA GLY A 11 26.77 8.40 -11.51
C GLY A 11 27.60 7.22 -10.97
N SER A 12 27.70 7.05 -9.66
CA SER A 12 28.43 5.93 -9.06
C SER A 12 27.74 4.59 -9.37
N LYS A 13 28.53 3.51 -9.42
CA LYS A 13 28.04 2.16 -9.72
C LYS A 13 28.22 1.24 -8.53
N LEU A 14 27.13 0.59 -8.12
CA LEU A 14 27.15 -0.45 -7.10
C LEU A 14 27.08 -1.82 -7.77
N LYS A 15 28.07 -2.68 -7.54
CA LYS A 15 28.00 -4.10 -7.91
C LYS A 15 27.01 -4.79 -6.99
N ILE A 16 26.13 -5.62 -7.54
CA ILE A 16 25.08 -6.28 -6.77
C ILE A 16 25.06 -7.78 -7.04
N GLY A 17 24.74 -8.55 -5.99
CA GLY A 17 24.47 -9.98 -6.11
C GLY A 17 23.00 -10.24 -6.47
N SER A 18 22.09 -9.60 -5.75
CA SER A 18 20.64 -9.64 -5.97
C SER A 18 20.06 -8.23 -5.89
N PHE A 19 18.99 -8.01 -6.62
CA PHE A 19 18.23 -6.77 -6.61
C PHE A 19 16.77 -7.04 -6.26
N VAL A 20 16.24 -6.29 -5.30
CA VAL A 20 14.82 -6.35 -4.92
C VAL A 20 14.21 -4.98 -5.19
N ASN A 21 13.25 -4.93 -6.12
CA ASN A 21 12.43 -3.74 -6.31
C ASN A 21 11.35 -3.71 -5.20
N ALA A 22 11.51 -2.79 -4.26
CA ALA A 22 10.56 -2.48 -3.20
C ALA A 22 10.24 -0.98 -3.18
N MET A 23 10.13 -0.35 -4.37
CA MET A 23 10.06 1.10 -4.55
C MET A 23 8.66 1.69 -4.34
N GLY A 24 7.71 0.91 -3.82
CA GLY A 24 6.37 1.37 -3.52
C GLY A 24 5.68 1.94 -4.77
N THR A 25 5.14 3.14 -4.68
CA THR A 25 4.43 3.79 -5.80
C THR A 25 5.29 4.03 -7.04
N LYS A 26 6.62 4.13 -6.87
CA LYS A 26 7.57 4.32 -7.97
C LYS A 26 8.06 3.01 -8.59
N ALA A 27 7.52 1.88 -8.17
CA ALA A 27 7.98 0.57 -8.63
C ALA A 27 7.91 0.39 -10.15
N SER A 28 6.87 0.92 -10.78
CA SER A 28 6.68 0.89 -12.24
C SER A 28 7.65 1.79 -13.02
N THR A 29 8.26 2.78 -12.34
CA THR A 29 9.19 3.73 -13.00
C THR A 29 10.59 3.17 -13.19
N PHE A 30 10.94 2.11 -12.45
CA PHE A 30 12.26 1.51 -12.51
C PHE A 30 12.48 0.72 -13.80
N ASP A 31 11.46 0.05 -14.29
CA ASP A 31 11.58 -0.79 -15.48
C ASP A 31 11.40 0.00 -16.78
N LYS A 32 12.40 0.79 -17.10
CA LYS A 32 12.50 1.42 -18.44
C LYS A 32 12.95 0.43 -19.51
N THR A 33 13.32 -0.79 -19.15
CA THR A 33 13.86 -1.82 -20.03
C THR A 33 12.78 -2.68 -20.70
N HIS A 34 11.50 -2.43 -20.42
CA HIS A 34 10.33 -2.99 -21.11
C HIS A 34 10.08 -4.51 -20.96
N PHE A 35 10.77 -5.20 -20.06
CA PHE A 35 10.61 -6.63 -19.95
C PHE A 35 9.38 -7.07 -19.16
N LEU A 36 9.05 -6.35 -18.09
CA LEU A 36 7.83 -6.56 -17.32
C LEU A 36 7.39 -5.27 -16.65
N ARG A 37 6.48 -4.56 -17.27
CA ARG A 37 5.84 -3.41 -16.65
C ARG A 37 4.86 -3.91 -15.59
N ILE A 38 5.17 -3.63 -14.31
CA ILE A 38 4.25 -3.94 -13.23
C ILE A 38 3.16 -2.86 -13.14
N PRO A 39 1.89 -3.24 -12.98
CA PRO A 39 0.74 -2.33 -12.98
C PRO A 39 0.56 -1.70 -11.59
N VAL A 40 1.54 -0.93 -11.14
CA VAL A 40 1.51 -0.26 -9.84
C VAL A 40 1.46 1.24 -10.02
N GLU A 41 0.47 1.86 -9.41
CA GLU A 41 0.18 3.29 -9.49
C GLU A 41 0.01 3.90 -8.10
N PRO A 42 0.31 5.19 -7.90
CA PRO A 42 0.00 5.89 -6.67
C PRO A 42 -1.51 6.16 -6.58
N ARG A 43 -2.13 5.77 -5.48
CA ARG A 43 -3.52 6.13 -5.12
C ARG A 43 -3.49 6.91 -3.84
N LYS A 44 -4.12 8.08 -3.82
CA LYS A 44 -4.12 8.96 -2.66
C LYS A 44 -5.07 8.43 -1.57
N ARG A 45 -4.61 8.46 -0.33
CA ARG A 45 -5.40 8.12 0.86
C ARG A 45 -5.20 9.20 1.90
N TYR A 46 -6.28 9.55 2.57
CA TYR A 46 -6.27 10.56 3.61
C TYR A 46 -6.40 9.91 4.99
N THR A 47 -5.72 10.49 5.95
CA THR A 47 -5.93 10.19 7.37
C THR A 47 -6.29 11.48 8.06
N PHE A 48 -7.45 11.50 8.70
CA PHE A 48 -7.93 12.60 9.51
C PHE A 48 -7.80 12.24 10.98
N ILE A 49 -7.31 13.20 11.79
CA ILE A 49 -7.18 13.04 13.23
C ILE A 49 -8.18 13.97 13.88
N PHE A 50 -9.01 13.41 14.71
CA PHE A 50 -9.98 14.18 15.46
C PHE A 50 -10.00 13.83 16.96
N LYS A 51 -10.60 14.69 17.75
CA LYS A 51 -10.89 14.47 19.16
C LYS A 51 -12.35 14.75 19.45
N THR A 52 -12.87 14.14 20.51
CA THR A 52 -14.19 14.41 21.06
C THR A 52 -14.05 14.77 22.53
N GLU A 53 -15.03 15.54 23.06
CA GLU A 53 -15.16 15.81 24.50
C GLU A 53 -15.94 14.70 25.21
N ALA A 54 -16.61 13.83 24.46
CA ALA A 54 -17.31 12.70 25.01
C ALA A 54 -16.34 11.68 25.64
N LYS A 55 -16.76 11.09 26.76
CA LYS A 55 -15.99 10.05 27.45
C LYS A 55 -16.14 8.71 26.73
N ILE A 56 -15.53 8.60 25.56
CA ILE A 56 -15.46 7.35 24.82
C ILE A 56 -14.22 6.57 25.29
N ASN A 57 -14.35 5.27 25.39
CA ASN A 57 -13.22 4.40 25.71
C ASN A 57 -12.11 4.58 24.68
N ASN A 58 -10.89 4.93 25.15
CA ASN A 58 -9.71 5.17 24.31
C ASN A 58 -9.10 3.87 23.74
N SER A 59 -9.79 2.75 23.83
CA SER A 59 -9.36 1.43 23.32
C SER A 59 -10.28 0.94 22.18
N VAL A 60 -10.74 1.84 21.33
CA VAL A 60 -11.56 1.46 20.16
C VAL A 60 -10.65 0.80 19.13
N PRO A 61 -10.87 -0.46 18.76
CA PRO A 61 -10.12 -1.14 17.72
C PRO A 61 -10.38 -0.49 16.35
N LEU A 62 -9.67 -0.95 15.33
CA LEU A 62 -10.00 -0.55 13.97
C LEU A 62 -11.40 -1.07 13.62
N ILE A 63 -12.31 -0.13 13.36
CA ILE A 63 -13.68 -0.39 12.90
C ILE A 63 -13.74 0.05 11.44
N ILE A 64 -14.33 -0.80 10.60
CA ILE A 64 -14.58 -0.53 9.18
C ILE A 64 -16.10 -0.55 8.99
N ASP A 65 -16.63 0.61 8.64
CA ASP A 65 -18.07 0.78 8.33
C ASP A 65 -18.40 0.23 6.93
N PRO A 66 -19.60 -0.27 6.67
CA PRO A 66 -20.02 -0.69 5.33
C PRO A 66 -19.89 0.40 4.25
N THR A 67 -19.82 1.67 4.64
CA THR A 67 -19.55 2.79 3.73
C THR A 67 -18.08 2.90 3.30
N GLY A 68 -17.19 2.06 3.85
CA GLY A 68 -15.76 2.11 3.63
C GLY A 68 -15.00 3.08 4.56
N ILE A 69 -15.72 3.84 5.39
CA ILE A 69 -15.08 4.67 6.42
C ILE A 69 -14.53 3.76 7.51
N HIS A 70 -13.27 3.97 7.83
CA HIS A 70 -12.62 3.26 8.92
C HIS A 70 -12.12 4.24 9.97
N PHE A 71 -12.14 3.84 11.23
CA PHE A 71 -11.60 4.63 12.34
C PHE A 71 -11.10 3.75 13.47
N ARG A 72 -10.21 4.29 14.28
CA ARG A 72 -9.68 3.67 15.50
C ARG A 72 -9.24 4.74 16.50
N SER A 73 -9.13 4.37 17.75
CA SER A 73 -8.46 5.23 18.73
C SER A 73 -6.93 5.22 18.54
N ASP A 74 -6.30 6.35 18.93
CA ASP A 74 -4.86 6.53 18.98
C ASP A 74 -4.49 7.49 20.12
N GLY A 75 -4.23 6.92 21.28
CA GLY A 75 -4.07 7.69 22.52
C GLY A 75 -5.34 8.49 22.86
N ASN A 76 -5.22 9.80 22.91
CA ASN A 76 -6.34 10.71 23.19
C ASN A 76 -7.07 11.19 21.92
N TYR A 77 -6.76 10.62 20.79
CA TYR A 77 -7.31 10.99 19.49
C TYR A 77 -7.96 9.79 18.80
N PHE A 78 -8.65 10.07 17.73
CA PHE A 78 -9.13 9.09 16.79
C PHE A 78 -8.51 9.38 15.42
N LEU A 79 -8.12 8.30 14.72
CA LEU A 79 -7.73 8.36 13.30
C LEU A 79 -8.86 7.77 12.48
N CYS A 80 -9.17 8.42 11.39
CA CYS A 80 -10.13 7.89 10.42
C CYS A 80 -9.72 8.20 8.98
N GLY A 81 -10.33 7.48 8.06
CA GLY A 81 -10.16 7.68 6.64
C GLY A 81 -11.17 6.86 5.86
N CYS A 82 -11.16 7.06 4.56
CA CYS A 82 -11.86 6.22 3.60
C CYS A 82 -11.18 6.36 2.23
N ALA A 83 -11.52 5.48 1.30
CA ALA A 83 -11.18 5.70 -0.10
C ALA A 83 -11.93 6.93 -0.62
N PRO A 84 -11.32 7.77 -1.48
CA PRO A 84 -12.01 8.85 -2.17
C PRO A 84 -13.08 8.26 -3.10
N GLU A 85 -14.06 9.07 -3.48
CA GLU A 85 -15.12 8.65 -4.40
C GLU A 85 -14.55 8.30 -5.79
N PHE A 86 -13.63 9.13 -6.27
CA PHE A 86 -12.87 8.88 -7.49
C PHE A 86 -11.45 8.50 -7.13
N ASP A 87 -11.13 7.20 -7.29
CA ASP A 87 -9.82 6.64 -6.92
C ASP A 87 -8.88 6.61 -8.14
N ASP A 88 -8.56 7.80 -8.65
CA ASP A 88 -7.67 7.97 -9.78
C ASP A 88 -6.18 7.95 -9.40
N THR A 89 -5.33 7.77 -10.41
CA THR A 89 -3.89 7.85 -10.23
C THR A 89 -3.47 9.26 -9.79
N ALA A 90 -2.82 9.35 -8.62
CA ALA A 90 -2.29 10.61 -8.11
C ALA A 90 -0.92 10.96 -8.73
N ALA A 91 -0.60 12.25 -8.82
CA ALA A 91 0.78 12.67 -9.08
C ALA A 91 1.67 12.28 -7.89
N TYR A 92 2.93 11.90 -8.15
CA TYR A 92 3.85 11.40 -7.11
C TYR A 92 4.18 12.41 -6.01
N ASP A 93 3.95 13.69 -6.26
CA ASP A 93 4.20 14.82 -5.37
C ASP A 93 2.92 15.49 -4.88
N ASP A 94 1.76 14.97 -5.25
CA ASP A 94 0.47 15.48 -4.79
C ASP A 94 0.07 14.86 -3.44
N PHE A 95 0.22 15.64 -2.38
CA PHE A 95 -0.21 15.35 -1.02
C PHE A 95 -1.24 16.35 -0.51
N THR A 96 -1.93 17.05 -1.40
CA THR A 96 -3.03 17.94 -1.04
C THR A 96 -4.16 17.16 -0.38
N ILE A 97 -4.74 17.76 0.66
CA ILE A 97 -5.81 17.12 1.45
C ILE A 97 -7.16 17.60 0.93
N ASP A 98 -8.06 16.67 0.75
CA ASP A 98 -9.46 16.94 0.46
C ASP A 98 -10.24 17.07 1.76
N TYR A 99 -10.48 18.32 2.19
CA TYR A 99 -11.27 18.61 3.38
C TYR A 99 -12.78 18.46 3.14
N GLU A 100 -13.25 18.56 1.90
CA GLU A 100 -14.68 18.35 1.56
C GLU A 100 -15.06 16.90 1.86
N LEU A 101 -14.16 15.95 1.60
CA LEU A 101 -14.36 14.54 1.98
C LEU A 101 -14.60 14.37 3.48
N TRP A 102 -13.92 15.16 4.33
CA TRP A 102 -14.15 15.15 5.76
C TRP A 102 -15.51 15.73 6.11
N GLU A 103 -15.84 16.91 5.59
CA GLU A 103 -17.02 17.67 5.96
C GLU A 103 -18.31 17.05 5.43
N GLU A 104 -18.29 16.58 4.19
CA GLU A 104 -19.48 16.11 3.49
C GLU A 104 -19.77 14.61 3.64
N LYS A 105 -18.72 13.81 3.90
CA LYS A 105 -18.87 12.35 3.98
C LYS A 105 -18.45 11.77 5.30
N ILE A 106 -17.19 11.98 5.74
CA ILE A 106 -16.64 11.24 6.88
C ILE A 106 -17.35 11.64 8.17
N TRP A 107 -17.35 12.92 8.52
CA TRP A 107 -17.95 13.39 9.76
C TRP A 107 -19.46 13.09 9.86
N PRO A 108 -20.32 13.37 8.87
CA PRO A 108 -21.74 13.03 8.95
C PRO A 108 -22.01 11.54 9.19
N ILE A 109 -21.26 10.65 8.54
CA ILE A 109 -21.40 9.21 8.72
C ILE A 109 -20.93 8.77 10.10
N LEU A 110 -19.81 9.30 10.58
CA LEU A 110 -19.32 9.04 11.93
C LEU A 110 -20.31 9.50 13.00
N ALA A 111 -20.86 10.70 12.86
CA ALA A 111 -21.87 11.26 13.78
C ALA A 111 -23.17 10.43 13.80
N ASN A 112 -23.63 9.98 12.63
CA ASN A 112 -24.81 9.11 12.56
C ASN A 112 -24.57 7.74 13.19
N ARG A 113 -23.35 7.20 13.08
CA ARG A 113 -22.97 5.88 13.63
C ARG A 113 -22.74 5.93 15.14
N ILE A 114 -22.13 6.99 15.62
CA ILE A 114 -21.78 7.23 17.03
C ILE A 114 -22.22 8.64 17.38
N PRO A 115 -23.38 8.82 18.07
CA PRO A 115 -23.92 10.15 18.37
C PRO A 115 -22.93 11.07 19.10
N ASP A 116 -22.04 10.52 19.94
CA ASP A 116 -20.99 11.28 20.61
C ASP A 116 -19.97 11.90 19.64
N PHE A 117 -19.94 11.47 18.39
CA PHE A 117 -19.10 12.06 17.33
C PHE A 117 -19.79 13.21 16.57
N GLU A 118 -20.97 13.64 16.99
CA GLU A 118 -21.58 14.88 16.50
C GLU A 118 -20.73 16.10 16.90
N ARG A 119 -20.06 16.04 18.08
CA ARG A 119 -19.22 17.11 18.61
C ARG A 119 -17.75 16.72 18.62
N ILE A 120 -17.16 16.72 17.44
CA ILE A 120 -15.74 16.42 17.27
C ILE A 120 -15.00 17.62 16.70
N LYS A 121 -13.71 17.66 16.98
CA LYS A 121 -12.81 18.67 16.43
C LYS A 121 -11.74 17.99 15.60
N LEU A 122 -11.70 18.31 14.31
CA LEU A 122 -10.57 17.95 13.46
C LEU A 122 -9.31 18.63 14.00
N VAL A 123 -8.25 17.85 14.24
CA VAL A 123 -6.99 18.31 14.83
C VAL A 123 -5.90 18.40 13.79
N ASN A 124 -5.84 17.39 12.91
CA ASN A 124 -4.83 17.31 11.86
C ASN A 124 -5.34 16.41 10.73
N ALA A 125 -4.69 16.49 9.58
CA ALA A 125 -4.88 15.58 8.48
C ALA A 125 -3.59 15.44 7.68
N TRP A 126 -3.41 14.29 7.04
CA TRP A 126 -2.35 14.10 6.04
C TRP A 126 -2.82 13.21 4.91
N ALA A 127 -2.14 13.33 3.77
CA ALA A 127 -2.30 12.45 2.63
C ALA A 127 -1.08 11.54 2.50
N GLY A 128 -1.29 10.32 2.04
CA GLY A 128 -0.27 9.36 1.68
C GLY A 128 -0.64 8.64 0.38
N HIS A 129 0.29 7.91 -0.19
CA HIS A 129 0.01 7.16 -1.40
C HIS A 129 0.12 5.66 -1.16
N TYR A 130 -0.94 4.93 -1.54
CA TYR A 130 -0.86 3.48 -1.70
C TYR A 130 -0.16 3.15 -3.01
N ALA A 131 0.72 2.14 -2.97
CA ALA A 131 1.25 1.49 -4.15
C ALA A 131 0.21 0.49 -4.66
N PHE A 132 -0.76 1.00 -5.43
CA PHE A 132 -1.94 0.26 -5.83
C PHE A 132 -1.65 -0.60 -7.06
N ASN A 133 -1.92 -1.88 -6.97
CA ASN A 133 -1.82 -2.81 -8.09
C ASN A 133 -3.16 -2.84 -8.84
N THR A 134 -3.19 -2.26 -10.03
CA THR A 134 -4.40 -2.13 -10.84
C THR A 134 -4.85 -3.42 -11.51
N PHE A 135 -4.01 -4.48 -11.49
CA PHE A 135 -4.34 -5.76 -12.10
C PHE A 135 -5.25 -6.63 -11.20
N ASP A 136 -4.87 -6.77 -9.93
CA ASP A 136 -5.58 -7.66 -9.02
C ASP A 136 -5.53 -7.20 -7.56
N GLN A 137 -5.03 -5.97 -7.33
CA GLN A 137 -4.97 -5.33 -6.00
C GLN A 137 -4.11 -6.08 -4.97
N ASN A 138 -3.38 -7.09 -5.38
CA ASN A 138 -2.58 -7.93 -4.50
C ASN A 138 -1.08 -7.76 -4.76
N GLY A 139 -0.25 -8.06 -3.76
CA GLY A 139 1.20 -7.89 -3.85
C GLY A 139 1.82 -8.66 -5.01
N ILE A 140 2.76 -8.05 -5.71
CA ILE A 140 3.60 -8.66 -6.74
C ILE A 140 4.91 -9.05 -6.08
N ILE A 141 5.09 -10.35 -5.81
CA ILE A 141 6.18 -10.84 -4.96
C ILE A 141 6.87 -12.02 -5.63
N GLY A 142 8.20 -11.96 -5.75
CA GLY A 142 8.98 -13.08 -6.26
C GLY A 142 9.97 -12.71 -7.34
N PRO A 143 10.58 -13.72 -8.00
CA PRO A 143 11.62 -13.49 -9.00
C PRO A 143 11.06 -12.90 -10.28
N HIS A 144 11.87 -12.08 -10.94
CA HIS A 144 11.62 -11.63 -12.30
C HIS A 144 11.72 -12.82 -13.27
N PRO A 145 10.80 -12.96 -14.25
CA PRO A 145 10.79 -14.11 -15.16
C PRO A 145 12.09 -14.28 -15.96
N GLU A 146 12.75 -13.20 -16.35
CA GLU A 146 13.92 -13.24 -17.21
C GLU A 146 15.26 -12.97 -16.50
N PHE A 147 15.23 -12.32 -15.34
CA PHE A 147 16.45 -11.98 -14.60
C PHE A 147 16.61 -12.86 -13.37
N ILE A 148 17.67 -13.64 -13.31
CA ILE A 148 17.90 -14.64 -12.27
C ILE A 148 18.18 -14.07 -10.86
N ASN A 149 18.50 -12.78 -10.79
CA ASN A 149 18.83 -12.10 -9.55
C ASN A 149 17.99 -10.83 -9.30
N PHE A 150 16.86 -10.67 -9.98
CA PHE A 150 15.93 -9.59 -9.77
C PHE A 150 14.62 -10.13 -9.16
N TYR A 151 14.12 -9.42 -8.14
CA TYR A 151 12.93 -9.79 -7.39
C TYR A 151 12.01 -8.61 -7.20
N PHE A 152 10.71 -8.85 -7.05
CA PHE A 152 9.69 -7.85 -6.77
C PHE A 152 9.13 -8.00 -5.36
N ALA A 153 8.81 -6.86 -4.73
CA ALA A 153 8.03 -6.71 -3.52
C ALA A 153 7.20 -5.42 -3.65
N ASN A 154 6.16 -5.43 -4.46
CA ASN A 154 5.45 -4.22 -4.88
C ASN A 154 3.94 -4.41 -4.91
N GLY A 155 3.20 -3.29 -5.00
CA GLY A 155 1.78 -3.30 -5.32
C GLY A 155 0.89 -3.88 -4.24
N PHE A 156 1.17 -3.60 -2.97
CA PHE A 156 0.44 -4.16 -1.83
C PHE A 156 -0.91 -3.50 -1.56
N SER A 157 -1.27 -2.43 -2.28
CA SER A 157 -2.58 -1.79 -2.26
C SER A 157 -3.11 -1.47 -0.85
N GLY A 158 -2.23 -0.98 0.04
CA GLY A 158 -2.54 -0.65 1.43
C GLY A 158 -2.11 -1.69 2.48
N HIS A 159 -1.86 -2.95 2.08
CA HIS A 159 -1.53 -4.04 3.02
C HIS A 159 -0.02 -4.25 3.26
N GLY A 160 0.84 -3.39 2.70
CA GLY A 160 2.29 -3.61 2.71
C GLY A 160 2.92 -3.62 4.11
N LEU A 161 2.46 -2.78 5.03
CA LEU A 161 3.03 -2.69 6.37
C LEU A 161 2.88 -4.01 7.13
N GLN A 162 1.66 -4.51 7.23
CA GLN A 162 1.37 -5.75 7.98
C GLN A 162 1.91 -7.01 7.30
N GLN A 163 2.07 -7.00 5.98
CA GLN A 163 2.59 -8.13 5.22
C GLN A 163 4.13 -8.15 5.13
N SER A 164 4.79 -7.01 5.37
CA SER A 164 6.24 -6.84 5.13
C SER A 164 7.15 -7.88 5.82
N PRO A 165 6.90 -8.32 7.08
CA PRO A 165 7.76 -9.32 7.71
C PRO A 165 7.71 -10.69 7.01
N ALA A 166 6.50 -11.11 6.61
CA ALA A 166 6.28 -12.37 5.90
C ALA A 166 6.89 -12.34 4.49
N VAL A 167 6.70 -11.23 3.78
CA VAL A 167 7.25 -11.01 2.44
C VAL A 167 8.78 -10.97 2.47
N GLY A 168 9.37 -10.24 3.41
CA GLY A 168 10.82 -10.17 3.57
C GLY A 168 11.43 -11.53 3.87
N ARG A 169 10.80 -12.32 4.74
CA ARG A 169 11.21 -13.69 5.03
C ARG A 169 11.15 -14.59 3.79
N ALA A 170 10.03 -14.59 3.09
CA ALA A 170 9.86 -15.44 1.91
C ALA A 170 10.82 -15.06 0.77
N LEU A 171 11.08 -13.77 0.54
CA LEU A 171 12.06 -13.33 -0.45
C LEU A 171 13.49 -13.70 -0.06
N SER A 172 13.88 -13.56 1.22
CA SER A 172 15.20 -14.00 1.68
C SER A 172 15.39 -15.51 1.50
N GLU A 173 14.37 -16.33 1.80
CA GLU A 173 14.39 -17.77 1.54
C GLU A 173 14.56 -18.06 0.02
N LYS A 174 13.83 -17.34 -0.82
CA LYS A 174 13.92 -17.51 -2.28
C LYS A 174 15.28 -17.09 -2.83
N ILE A 175 15.90 -16.04 -2.28
CA ILE A 175 17.23 -15.56 -2.68
C ILE A 175 18.32 -16.55 -2.24
N ILE A 176 18.27 -17.02 -0.99
CA ILE A 176 19.32 -17.87 -0.40
C ILE A 176 19.18 -19.33 -0.83
N TYR A 177 17.97 -19.88 -0.67
CA TYR A 177 17.71 -21.32 -0.89
C TYR A 177 17.12 -21.64 -2.26
N LYS A 178 16.84 -20.63 -3.10
CA LYS A 178 16.20 -20.76 -4.42
C LYS A 178 14.77 -21.35 -4.37
N LYS A 179 14.21 -21.48 -3.17
CA LYS A 179 12.84 -21.98 -2.94
C LYS A 179 12.24 -21.33 -1.70
N TYR A 180 10.92 -21.26 -1.64
CA TYR A 180 10.19 -20.94 -0.43
C TYR A 180 10.27 -22.11 0.55
N ARG A 181 10.43 -21.85 1.82
CA ARG A 181 10.54 -22.86 2.89
C ARG A 181 9.40 -22.81 3.88
N THR A 182 8.93 -21.62 4.21
CA THR A 182 7.89 -21.41 5.24
C THR A 182 6.57 -20.94 4.66
N LEU A 183 6.59 -20.04 3.68
CA LEU A 183 5.41 -19.51 3.01
C LEU A 183 5.57 -19.67 1.49
N ASN A 184 4.59 -20.28 0.87
CA ASN A 184 4.58 -20.37 -0.59
C ASN A 184 3.91 -19.14 -1.21
N LEU A 185 4.71 -18.20 -1.68
CA LEU A 185 4.22 -16.97 -2.35
C LEU A 185 4.14 -17.12 -3.89
N LYS A 186 4.16 -18.34 -4.41
CA LYS A 186 4.00 -18.57 -5.86
C LYS A 186 2.71 -17.99 -6.44
N PRO A 187 1.55 -18.00 -5.75
CA PRO A 187 0.33 -17.35 -6.25
C PRO A 187 0.48 -15.84 -6.46
N LEU A 188 1.40 -15.18 -5.73
CA LEU A 188 1.68 -13.75 -5.82
C LEU A 188 2.83 -13.43 -6.78
N SER A 189 3.35 -14.41 -7.52
CA SER A 189 4.48 -14.21 -8.42
C SER A 189 4.12 -13.29 -9.60
N PRO A 190 5.10 -12.55 -10.16
CA PRO A 190 4.88 -11.70 -11.32
C PRO A 190 4.48 -12.47 -12.57
N GLU A 191 4.68 -13.78 -12.62
CA GLU A 191 4.27 -14.67 -13.72
C GLU A 191 2.77 -14.57 -14.00
N ARG A 192 1.93 -14.36 -12.94
CA ARG A 192 0.48 -14.22 -13.09
C ARG A 192 0.06 -13.01 -13.94
N LEU A 193 0.91 -11.96 -13.99
CA LEU A 193 0.68 -10.79 -14.86
C LEU A 193 0.84 -11.17 -16.34
N ILE A 194 1.83 -12.00 -16.64
CA ILE A 194 2.10 -12.48 -18.01
C ILE A 194 1.00 -13.45 -18.45
N GLU A 195 0.61 -14.35 -17.54
CA GLU A 195 -0.43 -15.34 -17.79
C GLU A 195 -1.84 -14.76 -17.76
N LYS A 196 -1.99 -13.49 -17.39
CA LYS A 196 -3.29 -12.80 -17.20
C LYS A 196 -4.24 -13.54 -16.24
N LYS A 197 -3.69 -14.12 -15.18
CA LYS A 197 -4.43 -14.85 -14.14
C LYS A 197 -4.45 -14.04 -12.84
N PRO A 198 -5.45 -13.18 -12.63
CA PRO A 198 -5.53 -12.36 -11.43
C PRO A 198 -5.75 -13.21 -10.18
N PHE A 199 -5.13 -12.79 -9.07
CA PHE A 199 -5.39 -13.29 -7.73
C PHE A 199 -5.94 -12.14 -6.88
N LEU A 200 -7.25 -11.92 -7.01
CA LEU A 200 -7.91 -10.72 -6.49
C LEU A 200 -7.82 -10.62 -4.97
N GLU A 201 -7.37 -9.48 -4.47
CA GLU A 201 -7.56 -9.07 -3.10
C GLU A 201 -8.96 -8.44 -2.94
N LYS A 202 -9.69 -8.86 -1.89
CA LYS A 202 -11.09 -8.46 -1.67
C LYS A 202 -11.26 -7.51 -0.47
N ALA A 203 -10.23 -7.36 0.35
CA ALA A 203 -10.30 -6.60 1.61
C ALA A 203 -9.52 -5.28 1.52
N ILE A 204 -9.68 -4.54 0.42
CA ILE A 204 -9.06 -3.22 0.25
C ILE A 204 -9.93 -2.13 0.88
N ILE A 205 -9.27 -1.23 1.61
CA ILE A 205 -9.86 -0.10 2.31
C ILE A 205 -9.45 1.21 1.62
#